data_44de023afe7e73d1119ca7d0995f5967
#
_entry.id   44de023afe7e73d1119ca7d0995f5967
#
_cell.length_a   1.000
_cell.length_b   1.000
_cell.length_c   1.000
_cell.angle_alpha   90.00
_cell.angle_beta   90.00
_cell.angle_gamma   90.00
#
_symmetry.space_group_name_H-M   'P 1'
#
loop_
_entity.id
_entity.type
_entity.pdbx_description
1 polymer ?
#
loop_
_entity_poly.entity_id
_entity_poly.type
_entity_poly.pdbx_seq_one_letter_code
_entity_poly.pdbx_strand_id
1 'polypeptide(L)'
;MVISCSKDDDTSDLGNNDDFNRKAMLSNIADNIIIPSYQDLNTKLEVLVSTKDDFITDPNTENLSALRTSWLNAYKSWQFVEMFNIGKAEEISYHFQMNIYPTNND
;
A
#
# COMPACT_ATOMS: atom_id res chain seq x y z
N MET A 1 -10.53 -22.06 38.59
CA MET A 1 -11.77 -21.32 38.29
C MET A 1 -11.68 -20.86 36.86
N VAL A 2 -12.32 -21.59 35.96
CA VAL A 2 -12.31 -21.28 34.51
C VAL A 2 -13.58 -20.53 34.19
N ILE A 3 -13.43 -19.28 33.73
CA ILE A 3 -14.55 -18.49 33.23
C ILE A 3 -14.66 -18.83 31.76
N SER A 4 -15.63 -19.69 31.43
CA SER A 4 -16.06 -19.98 30.07
C SER A 4 -16.91 -18.81 29.60
N CYS A 5 -16.45 -18.10 28.57
CA CYS A 5 -17.34 -17.24 27.80
C CYS A 5 -18.24 -18.15 26.96
N SER A 6 -19.45 -18.38 27.43
CA SER A 6 -20.49 -18.97 26.61
C SER A 6 -20.91 -17.97 25.53
N LYS A 7 -20.85 -18.44 24.32
CA LYS A 7 -21.39 -17.77 23.15
C LYS A 7 -22.90 -17.92 23.22
N ASP A 8 -23.57 -16.92 23.74
CA ASP A 8 -25.02 -16.84 23.65
C ASP A 8 -25.36 -16.31 22.25
N ASP A 9 -25.90 -17.23 21.48
CA ASP A 9 -26.52 -16.99 20.18
C ASP A 9 -27.93 -16.46 20.48
N ASP A 10 -27.99 -15.20 20.92
CA ASP A 10 -29.23 -14.52 21.14
C ASP A 10 -29.39 -13.38 20.13
N THR A 11 -30.16 -13.66 19.11
CA THR A 11 -30.68 -12.68 18.17
C THR A 11 -31.63 -11.73 18.89
N SER A 12 -31.11 -10.94 19.80
CA SER A 12 -31.82 -9.76 20.27
C SER A 12 -31.32 -8.58 19.43
N ASP A 13 -32.23 -8.09 18.63
CA ASP A 13 -32.27 -6.77 18.04
C ASP A 13 -32.13 -5.72 19.16
N LEU A 14 -30.94 -5.64 19.75
CA LEU A 14 -30.52 -4.48 20.51
C LEU A 14 -30.22 -3.43 19.47
N GLY A 15 -31.19 -2.57 19.25
CA GLY A 15 -31.06 -1.38 18.44
C GLY A 15 -29.73 -0.70 18.74
N ASN A 16 -28.76 -1.03 17.92
CA ASN A 16 -27.47 -0.40 17.93
C ASN A 16 -27.72 1.01 17.37
N ASN A 17 -28.11 1.93 18.24
CA ASN A 17 -28.09 3.36 18.00
C ASN A 17 -26.61 3.83 17.93
N ASP A 18 -25.77 3.04 17.29
CA ASP A 18 -24.47 3.50 16.84
C ASP A 18 -24.72 4.30 15.57
N ASP A 19 -24.95 5.59 15.76
CA ASP A 19 -25.14 6.58 14.69
C ASP A 19 -23.85 6.73 13.84
N PHE A 20 -22.91 5.76 13.98
CA PHE A 20 -21.65 5.73 13.30
C PHE A 20 -21.81 5.23 11.86
N ASN A 21 -21.66 6.15 10.92
CA ASN A 21 -21.78 5.85 9.49
C ASN A 21 -20.50 5.17 8.97
N ARG A 22 -20.42 3.84 9.13
CA ARG A 22 -19.29 3.02 8.66
C ARG A 22 -19.03 3.16 7.16
N LYS A 23 -20.08 3.29 6.38
CA LYS A 23 -19.97 3.46 4.92
C LYS A 23 -19.28 4.77 4.58
N ALA A 24 -19.67 5.87 5.22
CA ALA A 24 -19.05 7.16 5.01
C ALA A 24 -17.57 7.15 5.45
N MET A 25 -17.25 6.50 6.57
CA MET A 25 -15.87 6.32 7.01
C MET A 25 -15.03 5.54 6.02
N LEU A 26 -15.53 4.40 5.52
CA LEU A 26 -14.81 3.57 4.55
C LEU A 26 -14.62 4.30 3.23
N SER A 27 -15.62 5.04 2.75
CA SER A 27 -15.48 5.88 1.55
C SER A 27 -14.43 6.97 1.77
N ASN A 28 -14.44 7.61 2.93
CA ASN A 28 -13.45 8.64 3.25
C ASN A 28 -12.02 8.08 3.27
N ILE A 29 -11.79 6.90 3.86
CA ILE A 29 -10.49 6.23 3.86
C ILE A 29 -10.06 5.89 2.43
N ALA A 30 -10.96 5.33 1.61
CA ALA A 30 -10.66 4.99 0.23
C ALA A 30 -10.29 6.23 -0.60
N ASP A 31 -11.12 7.27 -0.56
CA ASP A 31 -11.01 8.43 -1.42
C ASP A 31 -9.87 9.39 -1.01
N ASN A 32 -9.60 9.50 0.29
CA ASN A 32 -8.64 10.50 0.82
C ASN A 32 -7.31 9.90 1.30
N ILE A 33 -7.20 8.59 1.43
CA ILE A 33 -5.98 7.91 1.90
C ILE A 33 -5.49 6.89 0.88
N ILE A 34 -6.30 5.88 0.55
CA ILE A 34 -5.83 4.75 -0.27
C ILE A 34 -5.58 5.18 -1.72
N ILE A 35 -6.58 5.75 -2.37
CA ILE A 35 -6.48 6.15 -3.78
C ILE A 35 -5.36 7.18 -4.01
N PRO A 36 -5.26 8.28 -3.23
CA PRO A 36 -4.16 9.23 -3.40
C PRO A 36 -2.78 8.62 -3.17
N SER A 37 -2.64 7.69 -2.22
CA SER A 37 -1.36 7.02 -1.97
C SER A 37 -0.91 6.17 -3.17
N TYR A 38 -1.83 5.43 -3.79
CA TYR A 38 -1.53 4.68 -5.03
C TYR A 38 -1.26 5.59 -6.22
N GLN A 39 -1.94 6.72 -6.33
CA GLN A 39 -1.67 7.73 -7.38
C GLN A 39 -0.27 8.33 -7.22
N ASP A 40 0.15 8.64 -6.00
CA ASP A 40 1.52 9.12 -5.74
C ASP A 40 2.56 8.05 -6.09
N LEU A 41 2.35 6.79 -5.68
CA LEU A 41 3.24 5.70 -6.05
C LEU A 41 3.35 5.57 -7.57
N ASN A 42 2.22 5.58 -8.30
CA ASN A 42 2.23 5.49 -9.77
C ASN A 42 3.08 6.62 -10.39
N THR A 43 2.88 7.86 -9.94
CA THR A 43 3.66 9.01 -10.41
C THR A 43 5.17 8.83 -10.13
N LYS A 44 5.55 8.32 -8.96
CA LYS A 44 6.97 8.06 -8.63
C LYS A 44 7.57 6.93 -9.48
N LEU A 45 6.78 5.91 -9.79
CA LEU A 45 7.20 4.82 -10.69
C LEU A 45 7.38 5.31 -12.14
N GLU A 46 6.52 6.20 -12.63
CA GLU A 46 6.71 6.82 -13.95
C GLU A 46 8.00 7.63 -14.03
N VAL A 47 8.32 8.41 -13.00
CA VAL A 47 9.61 9.13 -12.90
C VAL A 47 10.78 8.16 -12.84
N LEU A 48 10.67 7.06 -12.10
CA LEU A 48 11.72 6.04 -12.03
C LEU A 48 11.98 5.40 -13.40
N VAL A 49 10.93 5.10 -14.16
CA VAL A 49 11.05 4.57 -15.54
C VAL A 49 11.76 5.58 -16.44
N SER A 50 11.37 6.86 -16.39
CA SER A 50 12.02 7.92 -17.19
C SER A 50 13.50 8.06 -16.86
N THR A 51 13.87 8.16 -15.58
CA THR A 51 15.29 8.29 -15.17
C THR A 51 16.12 7.04 -15.46
N LYS A 52 15.49 5.86 -15.48
CA LYS A 52 16.13 4.62 -15.96
C LYS A 52 16.44 4.72 -17.45
N ASP A 53 15.51 5.20 -18.26
CA ASP A 53 15.70 5.33 -19.70
C ASP A 53 16.78 6.38 -20.03
N ASP A 54 16.83 7.50 -19.28
CA ASP A 54 17.89 8.50 -19.38
C ASP A 54 19.26 7.91 -19.08
N PHE A 55 19.37 7.11 -18.00
CA PHE A 55 20.62 6.45 -17.63
C PHE A 55 21.06 5.39 -18.64
N ILE A 56 20.12 4.66 -19.23
CA ILE A 56 20.43 3.67 -20.28
C ILE A 56 20.94 4.37 -21.55
N THR A 57 20.36 5.51 -21.88
CA THR A 57 20.72 6.29 -23.08
C THR A 57 22.07 6.97 -22.93
N ASP A 58 22.35 7.56 -21.76
CA ASP A 58 23.62 8.24 -21.44
C ASP A 58 24.10 7.87 -20.03
N PRO A 59 24.89 6.78 -19.88
CA PRO A 59 25.39 6.30 -18.60
C PRO A 59 26.47 7.23 -18.04
N ASN A 60 26.06 8.18 -17.22
CA ASN A 60 26.95 9.10 -16.52
C ASN A 60 26.60 9.22 -15.03
N THR A 61 27.44 9.89 -14.25
CA THR A 61 27.27 10.04 -12.79
C THR A 61 26.02 10.83 -12.44
N GLU A 62 25.65 11.82 -13.25
CA GLU A 62 24.47 12.66 -13.01
C GLU A 62 23.19 11.85 -13.19
N ASN A 63 23.06 11.13 -14.31
CA ASN A 63 21.90 10.25 -14.59
C ASN A 63 21.82 9.09 -13.58
N LEU A 64 22.96 8.55 -13.13
CA LEU A 64 22.97 7.56 -12.07
C LEU A 64 22.45 8.13 -10.74
N SER A 65 22.82 9.35 -10.40
CA SER A 65 22.34 10.03 -9.19
C SER A 65 20.83 10.30 -9.26
N ALA A 66 20.34 10.76 -10.44
CA ALA A 66 18.92 10.96 -10.68
C ALA A 66 18.13 9.66 -10.55
N LEU A 67 18.61 8.56 -11.13
CA LEU A 67 18.00 7.23 -11.04
C LEU A 67 17.92 6.73 -9.58
N ARG A 68 19.00 6.88 -8.82
CA ARG A 68 19.01 6.51 -7.39
C ARG A 68 18.01 7.33 -6.57
N THR A 69 17.90 8.63 -6.86
CA THR A 69 16.97 9.52 -6.18
C THR A 69 15.52 9.14 -6.50
N SER A 70 15.21 8.89 -7.77
CA SER A 70 13.85 8.47 -8.17
C SER A 70 13.48 7.12 -7.61
N TRP A 71 14.42 6.15 -7.56
CA TRP A 71 14.21 4.87 -6.90
C TRP A 71 13.88 5.05 -5.41
N LEU A 72 14.67 5.86 -4.70
CA LEU A 72 14.42 6.13 -3.27
C LEU A 72 13.05 6.78 -3.04
N ASN A 73 12.64 7.69 -3.92
CA ASN A 73 11.33 8.34 -3.83
C ASN A 73 10.19 7.34 -4.08
N ALA A 74 10.32 6.47 -5.08
CA ALA A 74 9.35 5.39 -5.32
C ALA A 74 9.28 4.41 -4.14
N TYR A 75 10.43 4.02 -3.59
CA TYR A 75 10.50 3.15 -2.41
C TYR A 75 9.82 3.78 -1.18
N LYS A 76 10.02 5.07 -0.94
CA LYS A 76 9.33 5.78 0.16
C LYS A 76 7.83 5.83 -0.06
N SER A 77 7.36 6.08 -1.28
CA SER A 77 5.94 6.09 -1.61
C SER A 77 5.32 4.69 -1.45
N TRP A 78 6.06 3.63 -1.79
CA TRP A 78 5.65 2.25 -1.56
C TRP A 78 5.32 1.98 -0.08
N GLN A 79 6.06 2.53 0.88
CA GLN A 79 5.81 2.34 2.30
C GLN A 79 4.41 2.80 2.73
N PHE A 80 3.80 3.75 2.03
CA PHE A 80 2.45 4.23 2.31
C PHE A 80 1.35 3.34 1.74
N VAL A 81 1.64 2.48 0.78
CA VAL A 81 0.66 1.59 0.16
C VAL A 81 0.84 0.12 0.54
N GLU A 82 2.01 -0.26 1.03
CA GLU A 82 2.34 -1.65 1.40
C GLU A 82 1.32 -2.27 2.37
N MET A 83 0.77 -1.47 3.26
CA MET A 83 -0.23 -1.91 4.23
C MET A 83 -1.61 -2.21 3.60
N PHE A 84 -1.88 -1.72 2.41
CA PHE A 84 -3.18 -1.91 1.75
C PHE A 84 -3.23 -3.18 0.91
N ASN A 85 -2.88 -4.30 1.55
CA ASN A 85 -2.93 -5.63 0.92
C ASN A 85 -4.35 -6.20 1.01
N ILE A 86 -5.27 -5.59 0.25
CA ILE A 86 -6.69 -5.92 0.24
C ILE A 86 -7.20 -6.15 -1.18
N GLY A 87 -8.27 -6.94 -1.31
CA GLY A 87 -8.91 -7.20 -2.60
C GLY A 87 -7.97 -7.80 -3.62
N LYS A 88 -7.85 -7.20 -4.80
CA LYS A 88 -7.00 -7.75 -5.89
C LYS A 88 -5.53 -7.77 -5.52
N ALA A 89 -5.04 -6.84 -4.72
CA ALA A 89 -3.65 -6.81 -4.27
C ALA A 89 -3.30 -8.04 -3.42
N GLU A 90 -4.20 -8.45 -2.54
CA GLU A 90 -4.06 -9.68 -1.74
C GLU A 90 -4.10 -10.93 -2.62
N GLU A 91 -5.10 -11.02 -3.52
CA GLU A 91 -5.31 -12.15 -4.42
C GLU A 91 -4.06 -12.47 -5.27
N ILE A 92 -3.39 -11.43 -5.80
CA ILE A 92 -2.18 -11.60 -6.62
C ILE A 92 -0.88 -11.56 -5.80
N SER A 93 -0.97 -11.47 -4.48
CA SER A 93 0.20 -11.34 -3.58
C SER A 93 1.14 -10.20 -3.98
N TYR A 94 0.55 -9.03 -4.28
CA TYR A 94 1.23 -7.88 -4.87
C TYR A 94 2.45 -7.41 -4.08
N HIS A 95 2.39 -7.45 -2.75
CA HIS A 95 3.51 -7.03 -1.88
C HIS A 95 4.76 -7.89 -2.09
N PHE A 96 4.62 -9.19 -2.39
CA PHE A 96 5.76 -10.06 -2.71
C PHE A 96 6.37 -9.78 -4.09
N GLN A 97 5.62 -9.15 -4.98
CA GLN A 97 6.13 -8.77 -6.30
C GLN A 97 6.88 -7.44 -6.26
N MET A 98 6.55 -6.57 -5.31
CA MET A 98 7.14 -5.24 -5.17
C MET A 98 8.38 -5.22 -4.29
N ASN A 99 8.35 -5.93 -3.17
CA ASN A 99 9.44 -5.93 -2.20
C ASN A 99 9.50 -7.27 -1.46
N ILE A 100 10.54 -8.05 -1.71
CA ILE A 100 10.80 -9.32 -1.01
C ILE A 100 11.89 -9.10 0.03
N TYR A 101 11.60 -9.48 1.26
CA TYR A 101 12.55 -9.45 2.35
C TYR A 101 12.63 -10.83 3.03
N PRO A 102 13.81 -11.32 3.35
CA PRO A 102 15.14 -10.74 3.11
C PRO A 102 15.56 -10.81 1.63
N THR A 103 16.43 -9.89 1.22
CA THR A 103 17.03 -9.90 -0.11
C THR A 103 17.89 -11.15 -0.30
N ASN A 104 17.71 -11.87 -1.39
CA ASN A 104 18.61 -12.97 -1.77
C ASN A 104 19.96 -12.37 -2.22
N ASN A 105 21.05 -12.83 -1.62
CA ASN A 105 22.41 -12.37 -1.91
C ASN A 105 23.21 -13.42 -2.71
N ASP A 106 22.55 -14.46 -3.23
CA ASP A 106 23.19 -15.51 -4.05
C ASP A 106 23.39 -15.05 -5.49
#